data_7ed88a7648277ec5b04d05c3f66e3089
#
_entry.id   7ed88a7648277ec5b04d05c3f66e3089
#
_cell.length_a   1.000
_cell.length_b   1.000
_cell.length_c   1.000
_cell.angle_alpha   90.00
_cell.angle_beta   90.00
_cell.angle_gamma   90.00
#
_symmetry.space_group_name_H-M   'P 1'
#
loop_
_entity.id
_entity.type
_entity.pdbx_description
1 polymer ?
#
loop_
_entity_poly.entity_id
_entity_poly.type
_entity_poly.pdbx_seq_one_letter_code
_entity_poly.pdbx_strand_id
1 'polypeptide(L)'
;MTIFTKIAKGEIPSYKVAENEEFYAFLDINPLAKGHTLVIPKNVEDDYIFHLDEKTYEGLWAFARKVATAIKAAVPCQRVGVAVLGMEVPHTHIHLIPLQTEGDMDFKKKRPDFTPEQQAETAAAILKEYEKL
;
A
#
# COMPACT_ATOMS: atom_id res chain seq x y z
N MET A 1 7.66 6.27 17.62
CA MET A 1 7.83 5.54 16.34
C MET A 1 6.59 4.71 16.06
N THR A 2 5.94 4.94 14.92
CA THR A 2 4.72 4.20 14.59
C THR A 2 5.03 2.77 14.17
N ILE A 3 3.99 1.90 14.16
CA ILE A 3 4.13 0.54 13.65
C ILE A 3 4.58 0.54 12.19
N PHE A 4 4.13 1.51 11.39
CA PHE A 4 4.52 1.60 9.99
C PHE A 4 5.99 2.00 9.82
N THR A 5 6.52 2.86 10.68
CA THR A 5 7.95 3.17 10.69
C THR A 5 8.76 1.91 10.99
N LYS A 6 8.32 1.12 11.95
CA LYS A 6 8.99 -0.15 12.30
C LYS A 6 8.97 -1.13 11.13
N ILE A 7 7.85 -1.20 10.41
CA ILE A 7 7.72 -2.03 9.20
C ILE A 7 8.71 -1.57 8.13
N ALA A 8 8.77 -0.27 7.87
CA ALA A 8 9.67 0.28 6.85
C ALA A 8 11.14 0.06 7.18
N LYS A 9 11.48 0.00 8.48
CA LYS A 9 12.86 -0.26 8.94
C LYS A 9 13.19 -1.74 9.01
N GLY A 10 12.23 -2.63 8.76
CA GLY A 10 12.45 -4.07 8.82
C GLY A 10 12.38 -4.64 10.23
N GLU A 11 11.99 -3.86 11.23
CA GLU A 11 11.84 -4.34 12.62
C GLU A 11 10.61 -5.21 12.81
N ILE A 12 9.60 -5.00 11.97
CA ILE A 12 8.38 -5.83 11.92
C ILE A 12 8.26 -6.40 10.51
N PRO A 13 8.04 -7.71 10.37
CA PRO A 13 7.90 -8.33 9.04
C PRO A 13 6.72 -7.74 8.26
N SER A 14 6.87 -7.66 6.95
CA SER A 14 5.81 -7.21 6.05
C SER A 14 5.96 -7.89 4.69
N TYR A 15 4.90 -7.84 3.89
CA TYR A 15 4.93 -8.33 2.51
C TYR A 15 5.28 -7.13 1.61
N LYS A 16 6.57 -6.89 1.44
CA LYS A 16 7.06 -5.75 0.67
C LYS A 16 6.66 -5.85 -0.79
N VAL A 17 6.14 -4.73 -1.32
CA VAL A 17 5.69 -4.59 -2.70
C VAL A 17 6.64 -3.68 -3.48
N ALA A 18 7.12 -2.62 -2.87
CA ALA A 18 8.00 -1.65 -3.52
C ALA A 18 8.69 -0.80 -2.45
N GLU A 19 9.83 -0.23 -2.83
CA GLU A 19 10.58 0.62 -1.92
C GLU A 19 11.53 1.52 -2.69
N ASN A 20 11.71 2.76 -2.20
CA ASN A 20 12.82 3.61 -2.59
C ASN A 20 13.40 4.26 -1.33
N GLU A 21 14.23 5.29 -1.47
CA GLU A 21 14.87 5.90 -0.30
C GLU A 21 13.88 6.53 0.68
N GLU A 22 12.79 7.10 0.17
CA GLU A 22 11.86 7.89 0.97
C GLU A 22 10.53 7.19 1.27
N PHE A 23 10.15 6.20 0.47
CA PHE A 23 8.82 5.58 0.52
C PHE A 23 8.88 4.07 0.55
N TYR A 24 7.83 3.47 1.11
CA TYR A 24 7.72 2.03 1.26
C TYR A 24 6.28 1.59 0.97
N ALA A 25 6.12 0.46 0.32
CA ALA A 25 4.82 -0.11 0.02
C ALA A 25 4.79 -1.59 0.39
N PHE A 26 3.70 -2.01 1.02
CA PHE A 26 3.53 -3.38 1.51
C PHE A 26 2.05 -3.75 1.52
N LEU A 27 1.77 -5.05 1.49
CA LEU A 27 0.39 -5.51 1.51
C LEU A 27 -0.25 -5.28 2.88
N ASP A 28 -1.53 -4.90 2.87
CA ASP A 28 -2.34 -4.87 4.09
C ASP A 28 -2.52 -6.30 4.59
N ILE A 29 -2.29 -6.55 5.87
CA ILE A 29 -2.46 -7.89 6.46
C ILE A 29 -3.93 -8.26 6.64
N ASN A 30 -4.83 -7.29 6.55
CA ASN A 30 -6.27 -7.49 6.61
C ASN A 30 -6.89 -6.88 5.35
N PRO A 31 -6.62 -7.44 4.16
CA PRO A 31 -6.92 -6.78 2.89
C PRO A 31 -8.40 -6.80 2.53
N LEU A 32 -8.83 -5.76 1.82
CA LEU A 32 -10.16 -5.73 1.21
C LEU A 32 -10.25 -6.61 -0.03
N ALA A 33 -9.11 -6.80 -0.70
CA ALA A 33 -9.01 -7.58 -1.92
C ALA A 33 -7.58 -8.08 -2.09
N LYS A 34 -7.39 -9.07 -2.93
CA LYS A 34 -6.04 -9.53 -3.30
C LYS A 34 -5.24 -8.36 -3.85
N GLY A 35 -4.09 -8.10 -3.25
CA GLY A 35 -3.21 -7.01 -3.71
C GLY A 35 -3.46 -5.67 -3.05
N HIS A 36 -4.36 -5.58 -2.06
CA HIS A 36 -4.57 -4.36 -1.29
C HIS A 36 -3.24 -3.94 -0.67
N THR A 37 -2.73 -2.79 -1.09
CA THR A 37 -1.40 -2.31 -0.73
C THR A 37 -1.50 -0.99 0.04
N LEU A 38 -0.58 -0.80 0.98
CA LEU A 38 -0.42 0.46 1.72
C LEU A 38 0.87 1.11 1.27
N VAL A 39 0.82 2.42 1.03
CA VAL A 39 1.97 3.21 0.60
C VAL A 39 2.24 4.28 1.65
N ILE A 40 3.46 4.30 2.18
CA ILE A 40 3.82 5.20 3.30
C ILE A 40 5.11 5.96 3.04
N PRO A 41 5.26 7.15 3.65
CA PRO A 41 6.58 7.78 3.76
C PRO A 41 7.36 7.09 4.90
N LYS A 42 8.66 6.92 4.73
CA LYS A 42 9.51 6.25 5.72
C LYS A 42 9.91 7.14 6.88
N ASN A 43 10.17 8.41 6.61
CA ASN A 43 10.84 9.32 7.55
C ASN A 43 9.93 10.39 8.12
N VAL A 44 8.64 10.34 7.84
CA VAL A 44 7.65 11.30 8.33
C VAL A 44 6.52 10.51 8.96
N GLU A 45 6.20 10.81 10.22
CA GLU A 45 5.18 10.09 10.98
C GLU A 45 3.87 10.86 11.15
N ASP A 46 3.68 11.97 10.42
CA ASP A 46 2.43 12.71 10.46
C ASP A 46 1.28 11.80 9.98
N ASP A 47 0.16 11.86 10.68
CA ASP A 47 -1.00 10.99 10.37
C ASP A 47 -1.98 11.64 9.39
N TYR A 48 -1.71 12.87 8.95
CA TYR A 48 -2.61 13.59 8.06
C TYR A 48 -1.88 13.98 6.77
N ILE A 49 -2.32 13.40 5.66
CA ILE A 49 -1.61 13.54 4.38
C ILE A 49 -1.46 14.99 3.94
N PHE A 50 -2.45 15.83 4.27
CA PHE A 50 -2.42 17.25 3.86
C PHE A 50 -1.52 18.11 4.74
N HIS A 51 -0.91 17.57 5.80
CA HIS A 51 0.12 18.23 6.60
C HIS A 51 1.52 17.99 6.06
N LEU A 52 1.70 17.02 5.15
CA LEU A 52 3.02 16.74 4.59
C LEU A 52 3.54 17.96 3.85
N ASP A 53 4.86 18.17 3.89
CA ASP A 53 5.45 19.21 3.07
C ASP A 53 5.25 18.87 1.59
N GLU A 54 5.28 19.89 0.73
CA GLU A 54 4.95 19.75 -0.68
C GLU A 54 5.79 18.68 -1.38
N LYS A 55 7.07 18.65 -1.10
CA LYS A 55 7.99 17.69 -1.71
C LYS A 55 7.65 16.24 -1.33
N THR A 56 7.39 16.00 -0.05
CA THR A 56 7.02 14.67 0.44
C THR A 56 5.66 14.26 -0.10
N TYR A 57 4.71 15.20 -0.10
CA TYR A 57 3.37 14.96 -0.62
C TYR A 57 3.41 14.55 -2.10
N GLU A 58 4.09 15.32 -2.92
CA GLU A 58 4.22 15.03 -4.35
C GLU A 58 4.96 13.72 -4.60
N GLY A 59 6.04 13.48 -3.84
CA GLY A 59 6.83 12.26 -3.96
C GLY A 59 6.03 11.02 -3.58
N LEU A 60 5.23 11.12 -2.52
CA LEU A 60 4.39 10.01 -2.07
C LEU A 60 3.37 9.61 -3.15
N TRP A 61 2.70 10.60 -3.75
CA TRP A 61 1.74 10.34 -4.82
C TRP A 61 2.41 9.82 -6.09
N ALA A 62 3.58 10.34 -6.44
CA ALA A 62 4.35 9.85 -7.59
C ALA A 62 4.75 8.39 -7.40
N PHE A 63 5.20 8.04 -6.19
CA PHE A 63 5.55 6.67 -5.84
C PHE A 63 4.30 5.76 -5.88
N ALA A 64 3.18 6.23 -5.30
CA ALA A 64 1.92 5.48 -5.31
C ALA A 64 1.46 5.19 -6.74
N ARG A 65 1.64 6.12 -7.68
CA ARG A 65 1.29 5.91 -9.08
C ARG A 65 2.06 4.74 -9.68
N LYS A 66 3.36 4.65 -9.41
CA LYS A 66 4.19 3.53 -9.89
C LYS A 66 3.75 2.21 -9.26
N VAL A 67 3.48 2.23 -7.96
CA VAL A 67 3.02 1.03 -7.25
C VAL A 67 1.67 0.57 -7.81
N ALA A 68 0.73 1.50 -8.04
CA ALA A 68 -0.58 1.18 -8.62
C ALA A 68 -0.43 0.57 -10.02
N THR A 69 0.49 1.08 -10.82
CA THR A 69 0.79 0.52 -12.15
C THR A 69 1.27 -0.93 -12.04
N ALA A 70 2.16 -1.19 -11.08
CA ALA A 70 2.66 -2.54 -10.84
C ALA A 70 1.55 -3.48 -10.35
N ILE A 71 0.68 -2.99 -9.45
CA ILE A 71 -0.47 -3.78 -8.96
C ILE A 71 -1.37 -4.15 -10.14
N LYS A 72 -1.70 -3.20 -10.98
CA LYS A 72 -2.58 -3.44 -12.13
C LYS A 72 -2.00 -4.48 -13.09
N ALA A 73 -0.68 -4.50 -13.25
CA ALA A 73 0.00 -5.48 -14.11
C ALA A 73 0.02 -6.89 -13.49
N ALA A 74 0.14 -6.98 -12.16
CA ALA A 74 0.29 -8.25 -11.46
C ALA A 74 -1.03 -8.89 -11.03
N VAL A 75 -2.04 -8.07 -10.72
CA VAL A 75 -3.31 -8.53 -10.15
C VAL A 75 -4.44 -8.17 -11.11
N PRO A 76 -5.16 -9.18 -11.66
CA PRO A 76 -6.29 -8.91 -12.55
C PRO A 76 -7.36 -8.06 -11.84
N CYS A 77 -7.68 -6.90 -12.41
CA CYS A 77 -8.69 -6.00 -11.85
C CYS A 77 -9.14 -4.99 -12.91
N GLN A 78 -10.30 -4.38 -12.70
CA GLN A 78 -10.80 -3.33 -13.57
C GLN A 78 -9.92 -2.09 -13.45
N ARG A 79 -9.60 -1.70 -12.22
CA ARG A 79 -8.73 -0.58 -11.90
C ARG A 79 -8.26 -0.65 -10.46
N VAL A 80 -7.28 0.17 -10.12
CA VAL A 80 -6.83 0.33 -8.73
C VAL A 80 -7.50 1.57 -8.17
N GLY A 81 -8.24 1.40 -7.07
CA GLY A 81 -8.86 2.50 -6.36
C GLY A 81 -7.94 3.04 -5.28
N VAL A 82 -8.19 4.27 -4.84
CA VAL A 82 -7.36 4.96 -3.85
C VAL A 82 -8.23 5.46 -2.71
N ALA A 83 -7.75 5.29 -1.48
CA ALA A 83 -8.38 5.89 -0.30
C ALA A 83 -7.30 6.30 0.69
N VAL A 84 -7.54 7.43 1.38
CA VAL A 84 -6.68 7.89 2.47
C VAL A 84 -7.58 8.25 3.65
N LEU A 85 -7.42 7.56 4.76
CA LEU A 85 -8.29 7.71 5.93
C LEU A 85 -7.51 8.14 7.17
N GLY A 86 -6.50 7.35 7.58
CA GLY A 86 -5.65 7.71 8.71
C GLY A 86 -6.31 7.60 10.07
N MET A 87 -7.40 6.85 10.20
CA MET A 87 -8.17 6.78 11.45
C MET A 87 -7.67 5.71 12.42
N GLU A 88 -6.99 4.68 11.92
CA GLU A 88 -6.54 3.57 12.77
C GLU A 88 -5.07 3.66 13.14
N VAL A 89 -4.20 3.81 12.16
CA VAL A 89 -2.76 3.93 12.40
C VAL A 89 -2.34 5.37 12.20
N PRO A 90 -1.71 6.02 13.22
CA PRO A 90 -1.35 7.44 13.15
C PRO A 90 -0.07 7.68 12.33
N HIS A 91 -0.11 7.31 11.07
CA HIS A 91 0.97 7.43 10.11
C HIS A 91 0.32 7.50 8.75
N THR A 92 0.60 8.55 7.97
CA THR A 92 0.00 8.73 6.65
C THR A 92 0.18 7.48 5.79
N HIS A 93 -0.90 6.98 5.23
CA HIS A 93 -0.83 5.86 4.30
C HIS A 93 -1.93 5.97 3.24
N ILE A 94 -1.53 5.67 2.01
CA ILE A 94 -2.44 5.61 0.87
C ILE A 94 -2.82 4.15 0.68
N HIS A 95 -4.13 3.87 0.66
CA HIS A 95 -4.63 2.55 0.28
C HIS A 95 -4.73 2.46 -1.22
N LEU A 96 -4.12 1.44 -1.81
CA LEU A 96 -4.28 1.09 -3.22
C LEU A 96 -4.99 -0.26 -3.28
N ILE A 97 -6.19 -0.28 -3.83
CA ILE A 97 -7.07 -1.45 -3.74
C ILE A 97 -7.53 -1.86 -5.14
N PRO A 98 -7.17 -3.08 -5.59
CA PRO A 98 -7.70 -3.60 -6.86
C PRO A 98 -9.22 -3.72 -6.79
N LEU A 99 -9.91 -3.13 -7.76
CA LEU A 99 -11.36 -3.10 -7.79
C LEU A 99 -11.91 -3.84 -8.99
N GLN A 100 -12.96 -4.63 -8.77
CA GLN A 100 -13.82 -5.18 -9.81
C GLN A 100 -15.14 -4.41 -9.83
N THR A 101 -15.59 -3.93 -8.67
CA THR A 101 -16.79 -3.11 -8.49
C THR A 101 -16.52 -2.06 -7.42
N GLU A 102 -17.39 -1.04 -7.34
CA GLU A 102 -17.30 -0.01 -6.29
C GLU A 102 -17.43 -0.61 -4.88
N GLY A 103 -18.21 -1.67 -4.73
CA GLY A 103 -18.41 -2.32 -3.43
C GLY A 103 -17.13 -2.91 -2.85
N ASP A 104 -16.11 -3.14 -3.66
CA ASP A 104 -14.81 -3.65 -3.18
C ASP A 104 -14.09 -2.64 -2.29
N MET A 105 -14.46 -1.36 -2.34
CA MET A 105 -13.89 -0.30 -1.51
C MET A 105 -14.61 -0.13 -0.16
N ASP A 106 -15.52 -1.00 0.19
CA ASP A 106 -16.25 -0.93 1.46
C ASP A 106 -15.38 -1.46 2.61
N PHE A 107 -14.87 -0.57 3.44
CA PHE A 107 -14.01 -0.92 4.58
C PHE A 107 -14.75 -1.64 5.71
N LYS A 108 -16.09 -1.71 5.65
CA LYS A 108 -16.91 -2.39 6.65
C LYS A 108 -17.33 -3.78 6.23
N LYS A 109 -17.08 -4.15 4.98
CA LYS A 109 -17.47 -5.48 4.50
C LYS A 109 -16.62 -6.57 5.14
N LYS A 110 -17.11 -7.81 5.07
CA LYS A 110 -16.32 -8.97 5.44
C LYS A 110 -15.14 -9.08 4.50
N ARG A 111 -13.94 -9.22 5.06
CA ARG A 111 -12.71 -9.26 4.27
C ARG A 111 -12.33 -10.69 3.89
N PRO A 112 -11.77 -10.89 2.69
CA PRO A 112 -11.29 -12.22 2.32
C PRO A 112 -10.08 -12.62 3.15
N ASP A 113 -9.88 -13.92 3.31
CA ASP A 113 -8.72 -14.47 4.00
C ASP A 113 -7.72 -14.98 2.96
N PHE A 114 -6.44 -14.65 3.17
CA PHE A 114 -5.35 -15.18 2.36
C PHE A 114 -4.31 -15.80 3.28
N THR A 115 -3.73 -16.92 2.85
CA THR A 115 -2.64 -17.53 3.60
C THR A 115 -1.38 -16.67 3.50
N PRO A 116 -0.41 -16.83 4.43
CA PRO A 116 0.88 -16.14 4.29
C PRO A 116 1.57 -16.42 2.97
N GLU A 117 1.45 -17.64 2.45
CA GLU A 117 2.03 -18.03 1.16
C GLU A 117 1.38 -17.27 0.01
N GLN A 118 0.05 -17.11 0.04
CA GLN A 118 -0.68 -16.35 -0.97
C GLN A 118 -0.29 -14.88 -0.95
N GLN A 119 -0.17 -14.29 0.24
CA GLN A 119 0.25 -12.91 0.39
C GLN A 119 1.69 -12.72 -0.11
N ALA A 120 2.59 -13.64 0.23
CA ALA A 120 3.98 -13.58 -0.23
C ALA A 120 4.07 -13.67 -1.76
N GLU A 121 3.29 -14.55 -2.38
CA GLU A 121 3.25 -14.68 -3.84
C GLU A 121 2.73 -13.42 -4.51
N THR A 122 1.65 -12.85 -3.95
CA THR A 122 1.06 -11.62 -4.48
C THR A 122 2.05 -10.46 -4.39
N ALA A 123 2.71 -10.30 -3.24
CA ALA A 123 3.71 -9.25 -3.04
C ALA A 123 4.88 -9.41 -4.01
N ALA A 124 5.37 -10.64 -4.18
CA ALA A 124 6.49 -10.92 -5.09
C ALA A 124 6.12 -10.60 -6.53
N ALA A 125 4.90 -10.93 -6.95
CA ALA A 125 4.43 -10.63 -8.30
C ALA A 125 4.36 -9.12 -8.56
N ILE A 126 3.86 -8.36 -7.60
CA ILE A 126 3.78 -6.91 -7.72
C ILE A 126 5.19 -6.29 -7.72
N LEU A 127 6.06 -6.74 -6.83
CA LEU A 127 7.45 -6.27 -6.76
C LEU A 127 8.17 -6.47 -8.08
N LYS A 128 7.97 -7.63 -8.71
CA LYS A 128 8.57 -7.94 -10.01
C LYS A 128 8.11 -6.94 -11.08
N GLU A 129 6.82 -6.59 -11.09
CA GLU A 129 6.30 -5.61 -12.04
C GLU A 129 6.81 -4.21 -11.72
N TYR A 130 6.92 -3.87 -10.43
CA TYR A 130 7.49 -2.57 -10.02
C TYR A 130 8.93 -2.41 -10.49
N GLU A 131 9.73 -3.46 -10.39
CA GLU A 131 11.13 -3.42 -10.79
C GLU A 131 11.36 -3.26 -12.29
N LYS A 132 10.33 -3.48 -13.10
CA LYS A 132 10.38 -3.25 -14.55
C LYS A 132 10.13 -1.80 -14.95
N LEU A 133 9.67 -0.98 -14.03
CA LEU A 133 9.31 0.41 -14.32
C LEU A 133 10.52 1.34 -14.33
#